data_ae4ba61130fa965233e340e0bf0eff36
#
_entry.id   ae4ba61130fa965233e340e0bf0eff36
#
_cell.length_a   1.000
_cell.length_b   1.000
_cell.length_c   1.000
_cell.angle_alpha   90.00
_cell.angle_beta   90.00
_cell.angle_gamma   90.00
#
_symmetry.space_group_name_H-M   'P 1'
#
loop_
_entity.id
_entity.type
_entity.pdbx_description
1 polymer ?
#
loop_
_entity_poly.entity_id
_entity_poly.type
_entity_poly.pdbx_seq_one_letter_code
_entity_poly.pdbx_strand_id
1 'polypeptide(L)'
;MTEQEKETVSLVSLLTPSKTVSVDYPGMDGFSVDLCYLAREELLKLRNRCVSQKFNRKTRAFEEALDEDKFLVEYVKAVIKGWKGLKYSYLEELLLVDISSLDPEDELLFSQENAETLMKNAADFDTWVTEVTGDLENFTRVK
;
A
#
# COMPACT_ATOMS: atom_id res chain seq x y z
N MET A 1 10.78 -17.68 -41.17
CA MET A 1 9.48 -17.39 -40.59
C MET A 1 9.04 -15.98 -40.96
N THR A 2 7.84 -15.85 -41.43
CA THR A 2 7.30 -14.55 -41.83
C THR A 2 6.48 -13.93 -40.73
N GLU A 3 6.24 -12.63 -40.84
CA GLU A 3 5.38 -11.91 -39.90
C GLU A 3 3.97 -12.51 -39.78
N GLN A 4 3.46 -13.05 -40.88
CA GLN A 4 2.13 -13.64 -40.91
C GLN A 4 2.00 -14.91 -40.12
N GLU A 5 3.10 -15.54 -39.72
CA GLU A 5 3.10 -16.77 -38.95
C GLU A 5 3.11 -16.52 -37.44
N LYS A 6 3.30 -15.26 -37.04
CA LYS A 6 3.26 -14.90 -35.63
C LYS A 6 1.81 -14.75 -35.18
N GLU A 7 1.47 -15.45 -34.12
CA GLU A 7 0.16 -15.30 -33.50
C GLU A 7 0.10 -13.99 -32.76
N THR A 8 -1.07 -13.35 -32.77
CA THR A 8 -1.31 -12.17 -31.96
C THR A 8 -1.49 -12.59 -30.52
N VAL A 9 -0.61 -12.13 -29.66
CA VAL A 9 -0.70 -12.41 -28.23
C VAL A 9 -1.77 -11.52 -27.62
N SER A 10 -2.62 -12.11 -26.80
CA SER A 10 -3.63 -11.34 -26.07
C SER A 10 -2.96 -10.58 -24.94
N LEU A 11 -3.15 -9.26 -24.90
CA LEU A 11 -2.61 -8.44 -23.81
C LEU A 11 -3.17 -8.88 -22.47
N VAL A 12 -4.44 -9.30 -22.43
CA VAL A 12 -5.07 -9.79 -21.20
C VAL A 12 -4.27 -10.94 -20.58
N SER A 13 -3.72 -11.84 -21.43
CA SER A 13 -2.95 -12.98 -20.95
C SER A 13 -1.58 -12.60 -20.38
N LEU A 14 -1.10 -11.40 -20.68
CA LEU A 14 0.18 -10.90 -20.20
C LEU A 14 0.06 -10.05 -18.94
N LEU A 15 -1.14 -9.61 -18.61
CA LEU A 15 -1.34 -8.74 -17.46
C LEU A 15 -0.98 -9.46 -16.16
N THR A 16 -0.22 -8.76 -15.34
CA THR A 16 0.08 -9.17 -13.98
C THR A 16 -0.70 -8.27 -13.03
N PRO A 17 -1.57 -8.82 -12.18
CA PRO A 17 -2.43 -7.98 -11.33
C PRO A 17 -1.68 -7.21 -10.26
N SER A 18 -0.51 -7.71 -9.85
CA SER A 18 0.28 -7.05 -8.81
C SER A 18 1.74 -7.47 -8.90
N LYS A 19 2.60 -6.68 -8.27
CA LYS A 19 4.02 -7.01 -8.13
C LYS A 19 4.55 -6.40 -6.84
N THR A 20 5.29 -7.19 -6.06
CA THR A 20 5.85 -6.75 -4.79
C THR A 20 7.36 -6.52 -4.93
N VAL A 21 7.84 -5.40 -4.42
CA VAL A 21 9.26 -5.08 -4.33
C VAL A 21 9.57 -4.53 -2.95
N SER A 22 10.83 -4.69 -2.53
CA SER A 22 11.32 -4.10 -1.29
C SER A 22 11.90 -2.73 -1.59
N VAL A 23 11.44 -1.70 -0.88
CA VAL A 23 11.84 -0.31 -1.12
C VAL A 23 12.38 0.29 0.17
N ASP A 24 13.56 0.90 0.09
CA ASP A 24 14.16 1.57 1.24
C ASP A 24 13.39 2.85 1.58
N TYR A 25 13.14 3.04 2.87
CA TYR A 25 12.51 4.27 3.33
C TYR A 25 13.54 5.40 3.38
N PRO A 26 13.26 6.55 2.77
CA PRO A 26 14.22 7.66 2.72
C PRO A 26 14.59 8.17 4.11
N GLY A 27 15.89 8.35 4.36
CA GLY A 27 16.36 8.95 5.60
C GLY A 27 16.45 8.01 6.80
N MET A 28 16.07 6.75 6.63
CA MET A 28 16.14 5.75 7.70
C MET A 28 16.93 4.53 7.24
N ASP A 29 18.21 4.52 7.53
CA ASP A 29 19.12 3.47 7.07
C ASP A 29 18.68 2.10 7.59
N GLY A 30 18.63 1.14 6.68
CA GLY A 30 18.28 -0.24 7.01
C GLY A 30 16.79 -0.52 7.09
N PHE A 31 15.94 0.51 7.06
CA PHE A 31 14.49 0.34 7.06
C PHE A 31 13.99 0.20 5.63
N SER A 32 13.44 -0.95 5.31
CA SER A 32 12.83 -1.20 4.01
C SER A 32 11.45 -1.81 4.17
N VAL A 33 10.58 -1.53 3.22
CA VAL A 33 9.20 -1.97 3.24
C VAL A 33 8.90 -2.76 1.97
N ASP A 34 8.27 -3.91 2.12
CA ASP A 34 7.82 -4.71 0.98
C ASP A 34 6.50 -4.15 0.51
N LEU A 35 6.52 -3.45 -0.62
CA LEU A 35 5.36 -2.78 -1.19
C LEU A 35 4.89 -3.49 -2.44
N CYS A 36 3.57 -3.57 -2.57
CA CYS A 36 2.91 -4.22 -3.70
C CYS A 36 2.24 -3.18 -4.57
N TYR A 37 2.62 -3.13 -5.85
CA TYR A 37 1.91 -2.33 -6.84
C TYR A 37 0.68 -3.10 -7.31
N LEU A 38 -0.47 -2.47 -7.29
CA LEU A 38 -1.69 -3.03 -7.81
C LEU A 38 -1.99 -2.42 -9.18
N ALA A 39 -2.31 -3.27 -10.16
CA ALA A 39 -2.80 -2.78 -11.43
C ALA A 39 -4.07 -1.98 -11.19
N ARG A 40 -4.31 -1.00 -12.07
CA ARG A 40 -5.44 -0.10 -11.92
C ARG A 40 -6.77 -0.81 -11.68
N GLU A 41 -7.02 -1.87 -12.43
CA GLU A 41 -8.25 -2.65 -12.29
C GLU A 41 -8.37 -3.28 -10.90
N GLU A 42 -7.28 -3.79 -10.36
CA GLU A 42 -7.26 -4.39 -9.02
C GLU A 42 -7.52 -3.36 -7.93
N LEU A 43 -6.94 -2.17 -8.09
CA LEU A 43 -7.19 -1.07 -7.15
C LEU A 43 -8.66 -0.62 -7.20
N LEU A 44 -9.25 -0.55 -8.38
CA LEU A 44 -10.67 -0.21 -8.52
C LEU A 44 -11.57 -1.27 -7.88
N LYS A 45 -11.25 -2.54 -8.04
CA LYS A 45 -11.99 -3.63 -7.38
C LYS A 45 -11.92 -3.51 -5.86
N LEU A 46 -10.73 -3.22 -5.35
CA LEU A 46 -10.52 -3.04 -3.91
C LEU A 46 -11.37 -1.88 -3.40
N ARG A 47 -11.32 -0.74 -4.09
CA ARG A 47 -12.10 0.43 -3.71
C ARG A 47 -13.60 0.13 -3.74
N ASN A 48 -14.06 -0.56 -4.78
CA ASN A 48 -15.49 -0.88 -4.92
C ASN A 48 -16.00 -1.79 -3.81
N ARG A 49 -15.15 -2.66 -3.27
CA ARG A 49 -15.53 -3.50 -2.12
C ARG A 49 -15.75 -2.69 -0.85
N CYS A 50 -15.22 -1.48 -0.80
CA CYS A 50 -15.31 -0.60 0.37
C CYS A 50 -16.36 0.49 0.22
N VAL A 51 -17.09 0.49 -0.88
CA VAL A 51 -18.16 1.45 -1.11
C VAL A 51 -19.47 0.86 -0.62
N SER A 52 -20.24 1.66 0.09
CA SER A 52 -21.58 1.30 0.55
C SER A 52 -22.56 2.38 0.13
N GLN A 53 -23.83 2.01 0.06
CA GLN A 53 -24.88 2.97 -0.24
C GLN A 53 -25.48 3.50 1.05
N LYS A 54 -25.58 4.82 1.13
CA LYS A 54 -26.24 5.49 2.25
C LYS A 54 -27.43 6.27 1.74
N PHE A 55 -28.54 6.17 2.46
CA PHE A 55 -29.74 6.94 2.13
C PHE A 55 -29.56 8.37 2.60
N ASN A 56 -29.69 9.30 1.67
CA ASN A 56 -29.65 10.73 1.98
C ASN A 56 -31.06 11.25 2.14
N ARG A 57 -31.42 11.64 3.37
CA ARG A 57 -32.77 12.12 3.69
C ARG A 57 -33.13 13.43 2.99
N LYS A 58 -32.13 14.25 2.69
CA LYS A 58 -32.37 15.55 2.01
C LYS A 58 -32.72 15.36 0.55
N THR A 59 -32.01 14.49 -0.14
CA THR A 59 -32.25 14.21 -1.57
C THR A 59 -33.21 13.06 -1.79
N ARG A 60 -33.49 12.28 -0.74
CA ARG A 60 -34.30 11.06 -0.78
C ARG A 60 -33.76 10.03 -1.79
N ALA A 61 -32.46 10.01 -1.95
CA ALA A 61 -31.77 9.08 -2.84
C ALA A 61 -30.68 8.32 -2.10
N PHE A 62 -30.30 7.17 -2.64
CA PHE A 62 -29.14 6.46 -2.15
C PHE A 62 -27.88 7.06 -2.77
N GLU A 63 -26.88 7.29 -1.96
CA GLU A 63 -25.60 7.81 -2.39
C GLU A 63 -24.51 6.81 -2.04
N GLU A 64 -23.55 6.68 -2.92
CA GLU A 64 -22.37 5.86 -2.67
C GLU A 64 -21.43 6.61 -1.73
N ALA A 65 -20.95 5.90 -0.72
CA ALA A 65 -19.97 6.44 0.22
C ALA A 65 -18.86 5.42 0.42
N LEU A 66 -17.62 5.89 0.38
CA LEU A 66 -16.47 5.07 0.68
C LEU A 66 -16.38 4.87 2.20
N ASP A 67 -16.31 3.62 2.63
CA ASP A 67 -15.99 3.29 4.02
C ASP A 67 -14.48 3.42 4.17
N GLU A 68 -14.02 4.55 4.69
CA GLU A 68 -12.61 4.88 4.78
C GLU A 68 -11.85 3.94 5.70
N ASP A 69 -12.46 3.51 6.80
CA ASP A 69 -11.81 2.57 7.73
C ASP A 69 -11.60 1.21 7.07
N LYS A 70 -12.61 0.71 6.39
CA LYS A 70 -12.52 -0.54 5.65
C LYS A 70 -11.52 -0.42 4.51
N PHE A 71 -11.52 0.70 3.80
CA PHE A 71 -10.57 0.94 2.72
C PHE A 71 -9.13 0.95 3.23
N LEU A 72 -8.87 1.59 4.37
CA LEU A 72 -7.54 1.60 4.97
C LEU A 72 -7.05 0.18 5.25
N VAL A 73 -7.89 -0.64 5.89
CA VAL A 73 -7.54 -2.03 6.22
C VAL A 73 -7.25 -2.83 4.96
N GLU A 74 -8.13 -2.75 3.96
CA GLU A 74 -7.99 -3.50 2.71
C GLU A 74 -6.80 -3.00 1.88
N TYR A 75 -6.59 -1.68 1.84
CA TYR A 75 -5.49 -1.09 1.12
C TYR A 75 -4.14 -1.49 1.72
N VAL A 76 -4.01 -1.37 3.04
CA VAL A 76 -2.79 -1.77 3.76
C VAL A 76 -2.49 -3.25 3.52
N LYS A 77 -3.50 -4.09 3.64
CA LYS A 77 -3.36 -5.53 3.40
C LYS A 77 -2.88 -5.83 1.98
N ALA A 78 -3.34 -5.05 1.02
CA ALA A 78 -3.01 -5.26 -0.39
C ALA A 78 -1.62 -4.73 -0.76
N VAL A 79 -1.20 -3.59 -0.19
CA VAL A 79 0.01 -2.89 -0.65
C VAL A 79 1.22 -3.04 0.28
N ILE A 80 1.03 -3.25 1.58
CA ILE A 80 2.16 -3.45 2.52
C ILE A 80 2.23 -4.91 2.89
N LYS A 81 3.28 -5.59 2.42
CA LYS A 81 3.44 -7.04 2.62
C LYS A 81 4.40 -7.38 3.75
N GLY A 82 5.21 -6.43 4.17
CA GLY A 82 6.16 -6.64 5.24
C GLY A 82 7.10 -5.46 5.37
N TRP A 83 7.93 -5.47 6.38
CA TRP A 83 9.04 -4.55 6.51
C TRP A 83 10.14 -5.16 7.38
N LYS A 84 11.30 -4.53 7.35
CA LYS A 84 12.43 -4.89 8.20
C LYS A 84 13.21 -3.62 8.54
N GLY A 85 13.88 -3.65 9.67
CA GLY A 85 14.75 -2.54 10.05
C GLY A 85 14.01 -1.33 10.61
N LEU A 86 12.75 -1.47 11.02
CA LEU A 86 12.01 -0.37 11.63
C LEU A 86 12.35 -0.29 13.11
N LYS A 87 13.40 0.47 13.42
CA LYS A 87 13.83 0.66 14.80
C LYS A 87 12.81 1.51 15.57
N TYR A 88 12.73 1.27 16.88
CA TYR A 88 11.86 2.11 17.73
C TYR A 88 12.27 3.58 17.67
N SER A 89 13.57 3.88 17.50
CA SER A 89 14.03 5.25 17.33
C SER A 89 13.46 5.90 16.06
N TYR A 90 13.24 5.13 15.02
CA TYR A 90 12.62 5.64 13.78
C TYR A 90 11.15 5.96 13.98
N LEU A 91 10.46 5.22 14.84
CA LEU A 91 9.04 5.48 15.12
C LEU A 91 8.84 6.87 15.72
N GLU A 92 9.78 7.36 16.54
CA GLU A 92 9.69 8.69 17.13
C GLU A 92 9.71 9.79 16.07
N GLU A 93 10.28 9.52 14.89
CA GLU A 93 10.33 10.48 13.78
C GLU A 93 9.09 10.40 12.90
N LEU A 94 8.33 9.33 13.01
CA LEU A 94 7.16 9.10 12.14
C LEU A 94 5.84 9.45 12.82
N LEU A 95 5.74 9.22 14.12
CA LEU A 95 4.50 9.46 14.85
C LEU A 95 4.78 9.70 16.32
N LEU A 96 3.76 10.16 17.03
CA LEU A 96 3.89 10.42 18.47
C LEU A 96 3.76 9.12 19.24
N VAL A 97 4.89 8.64 19.76
CA VAL A 97 4.96 7.40 20.52
C VAL A 97 5.82 7.59 21.78
N ASP A 98 5.60 6.76 22.77
CA ASP A 98 6.43 6.69 23.96
C ASP A 98 7.19 5.35 23.95
N ILE A 99 8.49 5.41 23.70
CA ILE A 99 9.37 4.23 23.67
C ILE A 99 10.31 4.17 24.87
N SER A 100 10.00 4.93 25.94
CA SER A 100 10.91 5.04 27.11
C SER A 100 11.22 3.71 27.77
N SER A 101 10.34 2.72 27.63
CA SER A 101 10.54 1.36 28.18
C SER A 101 11.23 0.40 27.21
N LEU A 102 11.59 0.86 26.03
CA LEU A 102 12.13 0.02 24.95
C LEU A 102 13.55 0.45 24.59
N ASP A 103 14.31 -0.49 24.03
CA ASP A 103 15.61 -0.18 23.46
C ASP A 103 15.39 0.51 22.11
N PRO A 104 15.87 1.75 21.91
CA PRO A 104 15.68 2.46 20.64
C PRO A 104 16.25 1.73 19.42
N GLU A 105 17.22 0.84 19.61
CA GLU A 105 17.85 0.10 18.53
C GLU A 105 17.13 -1.20 18.20
N ASP A 106 16.19 -1.63 19.03
CA ASP A 106 15.34 -2.77 18.71
C ASP A 106 14.30 -2.36 17.66
N GLU A 107 13.75 -3.36 17.01
CA GLU A 107 12.85 -3.15 15.86
C GLU A 107 11.40 -3.51 16.19
N LEU A 108 10.48 -2.73 15.64
CA LEU A 108 9.08 -3.09 15.62
C LEU A 108 8.86 -4.09 14.49
N LEU A 109 8.39 -5.27 14.84
CA LEU A 109 8.13 -6.30 13.85
C LEU A 109 6.87 -5.99 13.06
N PHE A 110 6.87 -6.42 11.79
CA PHE A 110 5.70 -6.25 10.94
C PHE A 110 4.52 -7.08 11.45
N SER A 111 3.35 -6.46 11.44
CA SER A 111 2.07 -7.13 11.55
C SER A 111 1.04 -6.29 10.80
N GLN A 112 -0.05 -6.89 10.41
CA GLN A 112 -1.14 -6.17 9.74
C GLN A 112 -1.63 -5.01 10.62
N GLU A 113 -1.81 -5.28 11.91
CA GLU A 113 -2.26 -4.26 12.87
C GLU A 113 -1.27 -3.09 12.96
N ASN A 114 0.03 -3.40 13.07
CA ASN A 114 1.05 -2.37 13.15
C ASN A 114 1.12 -1.54 11.88
N ALA A 115 0.95 -2.17 10.72
CA ALA A 115 0.94 -1.47 9.45
C ALA A 115 -0.27 -0.54 9.33
N GLU A 116 -1.44 -0.98 9.76
CA GLU A 116 -2.66 -0.13 9.76
C GLU A 116 -2.49 1.06 10.69
N THR A 117 -1.95 0.82 11.87
CA THR A 117 -1.70 1.88 12.86
C THR A 117 -0.71 2.90 12.32
N LEU A 118 0.36 2.43 11.70
CA LEU A 118 1.39 3.31 11.12
C LEU A 118 0.81 4.16 9.99
N MET A 119 0.06 3.56 9.08
CA MET A 119 -0.56 4.28 7.97
C MET A 119 -1.59 5.31 8.45
N LYS A 120 -2.31 4.98 9.50
CA LYS A 120 -3.35 5.86 10.05
C LYS A 120 -2.76 7.06 10.79
N ASN A 121 -1.62 6.89 11.45
CA ASN A 121 -1.08 7.89 12.36
C ASN A 121 0.17 8.62 11.86
N ALA A 122 0.88 8.06 10.88
CA ALA A 122 2.10 8.65 10.34
C ALA A 122 1.85 9.19 8.94
N ALA A 123 1.55 10.50 8.86
CA ALA A 123 1.22 11.15 7.59
C ALA A 123 2.32 11.01 6.54
N ASP A 124 3.57 11.16 6.93
CA ASP A 124 4.70 11.06 5.99
C ASP A 124 4.85 9.64 5.45
N PHE A 125 4.64 8.65 6.30
CA PHE A 125 4.70 7.26 5.87
C PHE A 125 3.57 6.94 4.88
N ASP A 126 2.35 7.38 5.19
CA ASP A 126 1.19 7.21 4.31
C ASP A 126 1.43 7.85 2.94
N THR A 127 1.89 9.09 2.94
CA THR A 127 2.20 9.81 1.70
C THR A 127 3.25 9.07 0.88
N TRP A 128 4.32 8.62 1.53
CA TRP A 128 5.38 7.88 0.86
C TRP A 128 4.88 6.56 0.25
N VAL A 129 4.13 5.77 1.01
CA VAL A 129 3.57 4.51 0.51
C VAL A 129 2.67 4.76 -0.70
N THR A 130 1.80 5.78 -0.60
CA THR A 130 0.87 6.12 -1.67
C THR A 130 1.61 6.57 -2.93
N GLU A 131 2.63 7.40 -2.78
CA GLU A 131 3.43 7.86 -3.92
C GLU A 131 4.22 6.74 -4.58
N VAL A 132 4.88 5.90 -3.77
CA VAL A 132 5.68 4.79 -4.30
C VAL A 132 4.80 3.77 -5.01
N THR A 133 3.69 3.39 -4.41
CA THR A 133 2.79 2.40 -4.98
C THR A 133 1.97 2.95 -6.15
N GLY A 134 1.90 4.26 -6.30
CA GLY A 134 1.24 4.91 -7.43
C GLY A 134 2.13 5.05 -8.66
N ASP A 135 3.42 4.78 -8.55
CA ASP A 135 4.37 4.93 -9.65
C ASP A 135 4.84 3.56 -10.14
N LEU A 136 4.34 3.17 -11.31
CA LEU A 136 4.68 1.89 -11.93
C LEU A 136 6.18 1.71 -12.12
N GLU A 137 6.91 2.78 -12.36
CA GLU A 137 8.35 2.75 -12.59
C GLU A 137 9.11 2.11 -11.43
N ASN A 138 8.64 2.30 -10.20
CA ASN A 138 9.27 1.70 -9.02
C ASN A 138 9.21 0.18 -9.02
N PHE A 139 8.35 -0.42 -9.84
CA PHE A 139 8.08 -1.85 -9.85
C PHE A 139 8.51 -2.53 -11.14
N THR A 140 8.87 -1.76 -12.17
CA THR A 140 9.25 -2.30 -13.49
C THR A 140 10.73 -2.31 -13.74
N ARG A 141 11.48 -1.46 -13.04
CA ARG A 141 12.93 -1.43 -13.21
C ARG A 141 13.57 -2.51 -12.37
N VAL A 142 14.34 -3.35 -13.04
CA VAL A 142 15.13 -4.40 -12.38
C VAL A 142 16.54 -3.86 -12.21
N LYS A 143 17.05 -3.99 -11.02
CA LYS A 143 18.44 -3.62 -10.74
C LYS A 143 19.22 -4.83 -10.33
#